data_ddfa5166d7fb0b1871bb75c78e01c31c
#
_entry.id   ddfa5166d7fb0b1871bb75c78e01c31c
#
_cell.length_a   1.000
_cell.length_b   1.000
_cell.length_c   1.000
_cell.angle_alpha   90.00
_cell.angle_beta   90.00
_cell.angle_gamma   90.00
#
_symmetry.space_group_name_H-M   'P 1'
#
loop_
_entity.id
_entity.type
_entity.pdbx_description
1 polymer ?
#
loop_
_entity_poly.entity_id
_entity_poly.type
_entity_poly.pdbx_seq_one_letter_code
_entity_poly.pdbx_strand_id
1 'polypeptide(L)'
;MSKELAPFEAWPWKVPSIKSAVKKTKGFTAAFVAAPSQEDAFKVWKKVSKYSDNLSNEVTHIQVLYSLDTTNKTYEKAMNKMNEGLPLVQAASLEFEKALLASPYRPYLTEKLGAFYFQMVENSLKGFDEKIIPEAQKENDLSMKYGALIASAKVPFRGGTYNLPQMGKFMQDLDRETRKEASDAYYSYLDTQMKDQLENIYDELVKVRTAMAKKLGYPSYTELGYIRMSRYDYTPEMVAAYREQIREEVTPLASKILKAQFKRTGIKKPEIYDMALTFKDGNPTPLGTTAEKIAHAQAMYDDLSPETSFFFKYMVDHHVLDLEAKPGKQSGGYMTYFPKYKIPFIFSNFNGTAGDVDVLTHEFGHSFQAYMARNIKIPEYRSPTMESCEIDSMSMEFFAEPWMHLFFNDPKKYCYQHLAESISFLPYGVTVDEFQHWVYAHPEATPAERDAEWHALEVKYTPYKVDCYKGCTYMAEGHRWLTQAHIFENPFYYIDYTLAQVMAFEFFNLDRKNHAKAWKRYLKLCKMGGKYPFVTLVKKDGMKSPFDPGVVKKAIHPLIKVLKSYELD
;
A
#
# COMPACT_ATOMS: atom_id res chain seq x y z
N MET A 1 -15.37 6.29 -33.17
CA MET A 1 -15.11 7.41 -32.25
C MET A 1 -15.48 6.95 -30.85
N SER A 2 -14.51 6.71 -29.95
CA SER A 2 -14.80 6.50 -28.54
C SER A 2 -15.43 7.78 -28.02
N LYS A 3 -16.61 7.69 -27.36
CA LYS A 3 -17.13 8.82 -26.59
C LYS A 3 -16.03 9.29 -25.68
N GLU A 4 -15.68 10.56 -25.77
CA GLU A 4 -14.73 11.20 -24.88
C GLU A 4 -15.19 10.94 -23.43
N LEU A 5 -14.31 10.45 -22.58
CA LEU A 5 -14.64 10.18 -21.19
C LEU A 5 -14.83 11.52 -20.48
N ALA A 6 -15.95 11.71 -19.80
CA ALA A 6 -16.21 12.92 -19.03
C ALA A 6 -15.28 13.01 -17.80
N PRO A 7 -15.05 14.22 -17.23
CA PRO A 7 -14.39 14.38 -15.94
C PRO A 7 -15.04 13.53 -14.84
N PHE A 8 -14.22 13.12 -13.84
CA PHE A 8 -14.64 12.21 -12.77
C PHE A 8 -15.93 12.64 -12.06
N GLU A 9 -16.07 13.91 -11.77
CA GLU A 9 -17.23 14.48 -11.06
C GLU A 9 -18.55 14.28 -11.82
N ALA A 10 -18.48 14.13 -13.14
CA ALA A 10 -19.65 13.90 -13.99
C ALA A 10 -19.99 12.40 -14.17
N TRP A 11 -19.21 11.50 -13.58
CA TRP A 11 -19.49 10.07 -13.71
C TRP A 11 -20.73 9.68 -12.90
N PRO A 12 -21.69 8.98 -13.54
CA PRO A 12 -22.85 8.49 -12.80
C PRO A 12 -22.44 7.38 -11.84
N TRP A 13 -22.88 7.48 -10.60
CA TRP A 13 -22.69 6.46 -9.60
C TRP A 13 -24.03 6.01 -8.99
N LYS A 14 -24.06 4.82 -8.44
CA LYS A 14 -25.24 4.27 -7.77
C LYS A 14 -24.78 3.20 -6.76
N VAL A 15 -25.59 2.98 -5.75
CA VAL A 15 -25.40 1.90 -4.80
C VAL A 15 -25.95 0.60 -5.40
N PRO A 16 -25.11 -0.42 -5.64
CA PRO A 16 -25.58 -1.69 -6.20
C PRO A 16 -26.54 -2.39 -5.24
N SER A 17 -27.54 -3.09 -5.80
CA SER A 17 -28.43 -3.92 -5.01
C SER A 17 -27.74 -5.26 -4.71
N ILE A 18 -27.35 -5.48 -3.46
CA ILE A 18 -26.72 -6.72 -3.00
C ILE A 18 -27.59 -7.94 -3.30
N LYS A 19 -28.89 -7.88 -3.01
CA LYS A 19 -29.85 -8.97 -3.33
C LYS A 19 -29.85 -9.31 -4.82
N SER A 20 -29.81 -8.30 -5.69
CA SER A 20 -29.75 -8.49 -7.14
C SER A 20 -28.41 -9.06 -7.57
N ALA A 21 -27.30 -8.60 -6.97
CA ALA A 21 -25.95 -9.10 -7.26
C ALA A 21 -25.83 -10.59 -6.92
N VAL A 22 -26.24 -10.98 -5.71
CA VAL A 22 -26.26 -12.39 -5.26
C VAL A 22 -27.12 -13.24 -6.20
N LYS A 23 -28.38 -12.81 -6.49
CA LYS A 23 -29.27 -13.55 -7.39
C LYS A 23 -28.66 -13.75 -8.78
N LYS A 24 -28.02 -12.71 -9.32
CA LYS A 24 -27.42 -12.75 -10.67
C LYS A 24 -26.20 -13.66 -10.71
N THR A 25 -25.35 -13.61 -9.68
CA THR A 25 -24.17 -14.49 -9.57
C THR A 25 -24.60 -15.97 -9.48
N LYS A 26 -25.61 -16.29 -8.64
CA LYS A 26 -26.18 -17.65 -8.59
C LYS A 26 -26.78 -18.08 -9.93
N GLY A 27 -27.43 -17.16 -10.68
CA GLY A 27 -27.93 -17.43 -12.02
C GLY A 27 -26.81 -17.76 -13.03
N PHE A 28 -25.67 -17.10 -12.93
CA PHE A 28 -24.50 -17.44 -13.74
C PHE A 28 -23.93 -18.81 -13.38
N THR A 29 -23.90 -19.17 -12.10
CA THR A 29 -23.46 -20.50 -11.65
C THR A 29 -24.34 -21.59 -12.26
N ALA A 30 -25.67 -21.44 -12.18
CA ALA A 30 -26.61 -22.38 -12.80
C ALA A 30 -26.42 -22.49 -14.32
N ALA A 31 -26.27 -21.34 -15.02
CA ALA A 31 -26.02 -21.32 -16.45
C ALA A 31 -24.69 -21.97 -16.86
N PHE A 32 -23.66 -21.83 -16.03
CA PHE A 32 -22.34 -22.44 -16.25
C PHE A 32 -22.41 -23.97 -16.09
N VAL A 33 -23.04 -24.45 -15.04
CA VAL A 33 -23.22 -25.91 -14.78
C VAL A 33 -24.06 -26.55 -15.88
N ALA A 34 -25.09 -25.86 -16.37
CA ALA A 34 -25.94 -26.34 -17.45
C ALA A 34 -25.39 -26.14 -18.87
N ALA A 35 -24.16 -25.63 -19.01
CA ALA A 35 -23.59 -25.37 -20.34
C ALA A 35 -23.41 -26.66 -21.15
N PRO A 36 -23.95 -26.73 -22.38
CA PRO A 36 -23.92 -27.98 -23.17
C PRO A 36 -22.57 -28.23 -23.85
N SER A 37 -21.67 -27.23 -23.87
CA SER A 37 -20.35 -27.35 -24.49
C SER A 37 -19.30 -26.51 -23.75
N GLN A 38 -18.04 -26.83 -23.97
CA GLN A 38 -16.91 -26.06 -23.42
C GLN A 38 -16.90 -24.60 -23.90
N GLU A 39 -17.32 -24.35 -25.13
CA GLU A 39 -17.46 -23.01 -25.72
C GLU A 39 -18.57 -22.21 -25.02
N ASP A 40 -19.69 -22.86 -24.69
CA ASP A 40 -20.78 -22.22 -23.98
C ASP A 40 -20.44 -21.95 -22.51
N ALA A 41 -19.74 -22.87 -21.84
CA ALA A 41 -19.17 -22.65 -20.51
C ALA A 41 -18.23 -21.42 -20.52
N PHE A 42 -17.34 -21.31 -21.50
CA PHE A 42 -16.45 -20.15 -21.63
C PHE A 42 -17.20 -18.85 -21.97
N LYS A 43 -18.32 -18.90 -22.73
CA LYS A 43 -19.20 -17.74 -22.94
C LYS A 43 -19.84 -17.27 -21.62
N VAL A 44 -20.26 -18.19 -20.76
CA VAL A 44 -20.80 -17.84 -19.43
C VAL A 44 -19.70 -17.21 -18.58
N TRP A 45 -18.50 -17.79 -18.52
CA TRP A 45 -17.37 -17.20 -17.83
C TRP A 45 -17.11 -15.75 -18.26
N LYS A 46 -17.11 -15.46 -19.57
CA LYS A 46 -16.96 -14.09 -20.08
C LYS A 46 -18.07 -13.14 -19.61
N LYS A 47 -19.31 -13.64 -19.46
CA LYS A 47 -20.42 -12.84 -18.92
C LYS A 47 -20.22 -12.53 -17.43
N VAL A 48 -19.76 -13.52 -16.65
CA VAL A 48 -19.40 -13.36 -15.22
C VAL A 48 -18.30 -12.30 -15.08
N SER A 49 -17.21 -12.47 -15.79
CA SER A 49 -16.06 -11.56 -15.78
C SER A 49 -16.47 -10.10 -16.09
N LYS A 50 -17.28 -9.89 -17.15
CA LYS A 50 -17.81 -8.56 -17.48
C LYS A 50 -18.74 -8.01 -16.38
N TYR A 51 -19.52 -8.87 -15.75
CA TYR A 51 -20.41 -8.45 -14.67
C TYR A 51 -19.61 -8.04 -13.42
N SER A 52 -18.58 -8.82 -13.09
CA SER A 52 -17.66 -8.51 -11.97
C SER A 52 -16.95 -7.17 -12.19
N ASP A 53 -16.42 -6.90 -13.39
CA ASP A 53 -15.83 -5.60 -13.76
C ASP A 53 -16.81 -4.43 -13.52
N ASN A 54 -18.09 -4.59 -13.90
CA ASN A 54 -19.09 -3.55 -13.69
C ASN A 54 -19.44 -3.34 -12.21
N LEU A 55 -19.59 -4.43 -11.45
CA LEU A 55 -19.88 -4.35 -10.01
C LEU A 55 -18.70 -3.73 -9.26
N SER A 56 -17.48 -4.17 -9.55
CA SER A 56 -16.25 -3.59 -9.00
C SER A 56 -16.18 -2.09 -9.26
N ASN A 57 -16.51 -1.64 -10.49
CA ASN A 57 -16.53 -0.22 -10.81
C ASN A 57 -17.52 0.59 -9.96
N GLU A 58 -18.71 0.04 -9.66
CA GLU A 58 -19.71 0.70 -8.80
C GLU A 58 -19.22 0.76 -7.34
N VAL A 59 -18.62 -0.32 -6.84
CA VAL A 59 -18.06 -0.38 -5.48
C VAL A 59 -16.89 0.59 -5.33
N THR A 60 -15.93 0.56 -6.27
CA THR A 60 -14.79 1.49 -6.28
C THR A 60 -15.23 2.95 -6.28
N HIS A 61 -16.29 3.28 -7.04
CA HIS A 61 -16.81 4.65 -7.06
C HIS A 61 -17.31 5.10 -5.68
N ILE A 62 -18.05 4.23 -4.97
CA ILE A 62 -18.52 4.50 -3.60
C ILE A 62 -17.34 4.66 -2.63
N GLN A 63 -16.32 3.81 -2.73
CA GLN A 63 -15.11 3.91 -1.92
C GLN A 63 -14.39 5.24 -2.12
N VAL A 64 -14.18 5.65 -3.36
CA VAL A 64 -13.55 6.95 -3.68
C VAL A 64 -14.38 8.11 -3.12
N LEU A 65 -15.69 8.14 -3.38
CA LEU A 65 -16.55 9.21 -2.88
C LEU A 65 -16.55 9.29 -1.34
N TYR A 66 -16.57 8.15 -0.64
CA TYR A 66 -16.48 8.12 0.82
C TYR A 66 -15.11 8.60 1.30
N SER A 67 -14.02 8.19 0.65
CA SER A 67 -12.67 8.65 0.99
C SER A 67 -12.51 10.16 0.81
N LEU A 68 -13.12 10.75 -0.22
CA LEU A 68 -13.09 12.19 -0.49
C LEU A 68 -13.83 13.02 0.56
N ASP A 69 -14.89 12.46 1.16
CA ASP A 69 -15.66 13.11 2.24
C ASP A 69 -16.34 12.07 3.15
N THR A 70 -15.62 11.69 4.21
CA THR A 70 -16.10 10.74 5.22
C THR A 70 -17.23 11.29 6.09
N THR A 71 -17.47 12.62 6.05
CA THR A 71 -18.55 13.28 6.81
C THR A 71 -19.87 13.27 6.06
N ASN A 72 -19.86 12.98 4.76
CA ASN A 72 -21.04 12.93 3.93
C ASN A 72 -21.89 11.70 4.24
N LYS A 73 -23.06 11.93 4.83
CA LYS A 73 -23.97 10.86 5.28
C LYS A 73 -24.51 9.97 4.15
N THR A 74 -24.56 10.48 2.92
CA THR A 74 -24.97 9.70 1.75
C THR A 74 -23.87 8.69 1.36
N TYR A 75 -22.61 9.13 1.36
CA TYR A 75 -21.46 8.28 1.06
C TYR A 75 -21.22 7.26 2.17
N GLU A 76 -21.29 7.67 3.44
CA GLU A 76 -21.20 6.80 4.61
C GLU A 76 -22.26 5.68 4.55
N LYS A 77 -23.52 6.04 4.30
CA LYS A 77 -24.61 5.06 4.16
C LYS A 77 -24.40 4.09 3.00
N ALA A 78 -23.87 4.59 1.87
CA ALA A 78 -23.55 3.75 0.73
C ALA A 78 -22.40 2.78 1.06
N MET A 79 -21.34 3.27 1.72
CA MET A 79 -20.19 2.46 2.14
C MET A 79 -20.57 1.39 3.15
N ASN A 80 -21.37 1.72 4.18
CA ASN A 80 -21.87 0.76 5.15
C ASN A 80 -22.64 -0.38 4.48
N LYS A 81 -23.52 -0.04 3.53
CA LYS A 81 -24.27 -1.04 2.76
C LYS A 81 -23.35 -1.97 1.95
N MET A 82 -22.23 -1.45 1.43
CA MET A 82 -21.23 -2.28 0.74
C MET A 82 -20.51 -3.18 1.73
N ASN A 83 -20.04 -2.67 2.86
CA ASN A 83 -19.34 -3.44 3.88
C ASN A 83 -20.18 -4.61 4.42
N GLU A 84 -21.48 -4.40 4.65
CA GLU A 84 -22.41 -5.45 5.06
C GLU A 84 -22.69 -6.46 3.93
N GLY A 85 -22.74 -5.99 2.70
CA GLY A 85 -23.25 -6.77 1.56
C GLY A 85 -22.19 -7.52 0.77
N LEU A 86 -20.97 -7.01 0.67
CA LEU A 86 -19.93 -7.63 -0.15
C LEU A 86 -19.58 -9.06 0.28
N PRO A 87 -19.53 -9.42 1.57
CA PRO A 87 -19.31 -10.81 1.96
C PRO A 87 -20.37 -11.78 1.43
N LEU A 88 -21.63 -11.33 1.29
CA LEU A 88 -22.71 -12.14 0.72
C LEU A 88 -22.53 -12.35 -0.79
N VAL A 89 -22.05 -11.33 -1.50
CA VAL A 89 -21.72 -11.43 -2.92
C VAL A 89 -20.52 -12.34 -3.12
N GLN A 90 -19.51 -12.22 -2.27
CA GLN A 90 -18.33 -13.08 -2.28
C GLN A 90 -18.71 -14.56 -2.10
N ALA A 91 -19.56 -14.87 -1.12
CA ALA A 91 -20.07 -16.23 -0.92
C ALA A 91 -20.74 -16.78 -2.19
N ALA A 92 -21.58 -15.97 -2.86
CA ALA A 92 -22.22 -16.38 -4.12
C ALA A 92 -21.18 -16.56 -5.27
N SER A 93 -20.11 -15.79 -5.29
CA SER A 93 -19.02 -15.94 -6.27
C SER A 93 -18.22 -17.21 -6.04
N LEU A 94 -18.00 -17.61 -4.79
CA LEU A 94 -17.32 -18.88 -4.47
C LEU A 94 -18.10 -20.10 -4.99
N GLU A 95 -19.43 -20.06 -5.04
CA GLU A 95 -20.22 -21.14 -5.65
C GLU A 95 -19.94 -21.26 -7.16
N PHE A 96 -19.73 -20.14 -7.85
CA PHE A 96 -19.28 -20.16 -9.24
C PHE A 96 -17.87 -20.72 -9.38
N GLU A 97 -16.95 -20.34 -8.50
CA GLU A 97 -15.56 -20.83 -8.48
C GLU A 97 -15.49 -22.33 -8.20
N LYS A 98 -16.30 -22.86 -7.28
CA LYS A 98 -16.45 -24.30 -7.05
C LYS A 98 -16.94 -25.02 -8.31
N ALA A 99 -17.96 -24.48 -8.98
CA ALA A 99 -18.46 -25.03 -10.22
C ALA A 99 -17.41 -25.01 -11.35
N LEU A 100 -16.59 -23.94 -11.40
CA LEU A 100 -15.49 -23.80 -12.35
C LEU A 100 -14.43 -24.90 -12.15
N LEU A 101 -14.02 -25.17 -10.91
CA LEU A 101 -13.05 -26.21 -10.58
C LEU A 101 -13.58 -27.63 -10.84
N ALA A 102 -14.86 -27.87 -10.58
CA ALA A 102 -15.52 -29.16 -10.80
C ALA A 102 -15.97 -29.39 -12.24
N SER A 103 -15.79 -28.42 -13.13
CA SER A 103 -16.27 -28.48 -14.52
C SER A 103 -15.59 -29.61 -15.32
N PRO A 104 -16.34 -30.41 -16.08
CA PRO A 104 -15.76 -31.35 -17.03
C PRO A 104 -14.96 -30.67 -18.13
N TYR A 105 -15.19 -29.38 -18.34
CA TYR A 105 -14.48 -28.55 -19.32
C TYR A 105 -13.22 -27.90 -18.78
N ARG A 106 -12.78 -28.24 -17.55
CA ARG A 106 -11.61 -27.65 -16.89
C ARG A 106 -10.34 -27.68 -17.78
N PRO A 107 -10.01 -28.76 -18.51
CA PRO A 107 -8.84 -28.76 -19.38
C PRO A 107 -8.89 -27.67 -20.45
N TYR A 108 -10.02 -27.51 -21.13
CA TYR A 108 -10.23 -26.45 -22.12
C TYR A 108 -10.16 -25.05 -21.49
N LEU A 109 -10.81 -24.87 -20.34
CA LEU A 109 -10.79 -23.58 -19.63
C LEU A 109 -9.37 -23.25 -19.16
N THR A 110 -8.57 -24.23 -18.75
CA THR A 110 -7.16 -24.04 -18.38
C THR A 110 -6.33 -23.59 -19.59
N GLU A 111 -6.59 -24.13 -20.78
CA GLU A 111 -5.95 -23.65 -22.03
C GLU A 111 -6.28 -22.17 -22.30
N LYS A 112 -7.52 -21.73 -22.07
CA LYS A 112 -7.99 -20.37 -22.33
C LYS A 112 -7.59 -19.35 -21.24
N LEU A 113 -7.56 -19.78 -19.96
CA LEU A 113 -7.39 -18.90 -18.79
C LEU A 113 -5.99 -19.01 -18.18
N GLY A 114 -5.28 -20.10 -18.43
CA GLY A 114 -3.97 -20.40 -17.83
C GLY A 114 -4.07 -21.16 -16.50
N ALA A 115 -3.02 -21.90 -16.19
CA ALA A 115 -2.95 -22.69 -14.95
C ALA A 115 -2.95 -21.81 -13.69
N PHE A 116 -2.30 -20.64 -13.74
CA PHE A 116 -2.25 -19.71 -12.61
C PHE A 116 -3.63 -19.15 -12.26
N TYR A 117 -4.51 -18.93 -13.23
CA TYR A 117 -5.91 -18.55 -12.96
C TYR A 117 -6.60 -19.56 -12.02
N PHE A 118 -6.45 -20.85 -12.27
CA PHE A 118 -7.02 -21.88 -11.42
C PHE A 118 -6.37 -21.96 -10.04
N GLN A 119 -5.07 -21.67 -9.93
CA GLN A 119 -4.41 -21.52 -8.63
C GLN A 119 -4.99 -20.32 -7.83
N MET A 120 -5.30 -19.20 -8.50
CA MET A 120 -5.97 -18.06 -7.87
C MET A 120 -7.37 -18.44 -7.37
N VAL A 121 -8.14 -19.17 -8.16
CA VAL A 121 -9.47 -19.70 -7.78
C VAL A 121 -9.38 -20.65 -6.58
N GLU A 122 -8.43 -21.58 -6.61
CA GLU A 122 -8.18 -22.49 -5.49
C GLU A 122 -7.80 -21.75 -4.20
N ASN A 123 -7.01 -20.69 -4.32
CA ASN A 123 -6.61 -19.85 -3.19
C ASN A 123 -7.81 -19.05 -2.63
N SER A 124 -8.67 -18.51 -3.48
CA SER A 124 -9.89 -17.81 -3.09
C SER A 124 -10.79 -18.71 -2.21
N LEU A 125 -10.99 -19.97 -2.61
CA LEU A 125 -11.76 -20.94 -1.86
C LEU A 125 -11.14 -21.35 -0.51
N LYS A 126 -9.82 -21.24 -0.37
CA LYS A 126 -9.13 -21.45 0.90
C LYS A 126 -9.29 -20.25 1.85
N GLY A 127 -9.40 -19.04 1.28
CA GLY A 127 -9.42 -17.78 2.04
C GLY A 127 -10.79 -17.37 2.59
N PHE A 128 -11.89 -17.98 2.11
CA PHE A 128 -13.24 -17.58 2.49
C PHE A 128 -14.26 -18.73 2.39
N ASP A 129 -15.24 -18.72 3.28
CA ASP A 129 -16.41 -19.60 3.28
C ASP A 129 -17.60 -18.86 3.92
N GLU A 130 -18.84 -19.20 3.54
CA GLU A 130 -20.06 -18.55 4.13
C GLU A 130 -20.11 -18.60 5.66
N LYS A 131 -19.51 -19.61 6.29
CA LYS A 131 -19.48 -19.74 7.75
C LYS A 131 -18.71 -18.64 8.47
N ILE A 132 -17.88 -17.84 7.75
CA ILE A 132 -17.14 -16.70 8.32
C ILE A 132 -17.72 -15.33 7.93
N ILE A 133 -18.89 -15.28 7.26
CA ILE A 133 -19.54 -14.01 6.88
C ILE A 133 -19.70 -13.05 8.07
N PRO A 134 -20.19 -13.50 9.25
CA PRO A 134 -20.36 -12.61 10.40
C PRO A 134 -19.03 -12.00 10.86
N GLU A 135 -17.95 -12.79 10.87
CA GLU A 135 -16.62 -12.31 11.23
C GLU A 135 -16.07 -11.35 10.18
N ALA A 136 -16.25 -11.62 8.89
CA ALA A 136 -15.81 -10.74 7.82
C ALA A 136 -16.53 -9.37 7.87
N GLN A 137 -17.82 -9.37 8.16
CA GLN A 137 -18.60 -8.14 8.37
C GLN A 137 -18.10 -7.37 9.60
N LYS A 138 -17.81 -8.06 10.70
CA LYS A 138 -17.27 -7.46 11.92
C LYS A 138 -15.86 -6.90 11.69
N GLU A 139 -15.00 -7.60 10.93
CA GLU A 139 -13.66 -7.12 10.56
C GLU A 139 -13.76 -5.82 9.76
N ASN A 140 -14.62 -5.76 8.74
CA ASN A 140 -14.86 -4.55 7.95
C ASN A 140 -15.33 -3.37 8.81
N ASP A 141 -16.25 -3.61 9.75
CA ASP A 141 -16.75 -2.59 10.68
C ASP A 141 -15.65 -2.06 11.60
N LEU A 142 -14.80 -2.94 12.13
CA LEU A 142 -13.68 -2.57 12.99
C LEU A 142 -12.60 -1.78 12.24
N SER A 143 -12.26 -2.19 11.01
CA SER A 143 -11.33 -1.47 10.14
C SER A 143 -11.85 -0.06 9.82
N MET A 144 -13.13 0.06 9.51
CA MET A 144 -13.77 1.36 9.30
C MET A 144 -13.76 2.26 10.55
N LYS A 145 -13.98 1.67 11.74
CA LYS A 145 -13.90 2.39 13.02
C LYS A 145 -12.49 2.90 13.30
N TYR A 146 -11.46 2.10 13.00
CA TYR A 146 -10.07 2.53 13.11
C TYR A 146 -9.80 3.75 12.23
N GLY A 147 -10.12 3.66 10.93
CA GLY A 147 -9.90 4.77 10.00
C GLY A 147 -10.66 6.04 10.39
N ALA A 148 -11.92 5.91 10.84
CA ALA A 148 -12.74 7.02 11.33
C ALA A 148 -12.15 7.66 12.61
N LEU A 149 -11.65 6.84 13.53
CA LEU A 149 -11.00 7.33 14.76
C LEU A 149 -9.74 8.13 14.44
N ILE A 150 -8.83 7.61 13.61
CA ILE A 150 -7.62 8.31 13.16
C ILE A 150 -7.97 9.64 12.46
N ALA A 151 -8.96 9.62 11.56
CA ALA A 151 -9.40 10.81 10.83
C ALA A 151 -10.05 11.87 11.73
N SER A 152 -10.61 11.47 12.87
CA SER A 152 -11.27 12.37 13.82
C SER A 152 -10.31 13.16 14.71
N ALA A 153 -9.00 12.86 14.68
CA ALA A 153 -8.00 13.47 15.53
C ALA A 153 -7.98 15.01 15.40
N LYS A 154 -7.94 15.67 16.54
CA LYS A 154 -7.95 17.13 16.67
C LYS A 154 -6.90 17.57 17.69
N VAL A 155 -5.63 17.61 17.26
CA VAL A 155 -4.50 17.98 18.10
C VAL A 155 -4.48 19.48 18.33
N PRO A 156 -4.64 19.97 19.57
CA PRO A 156 -4.49 21.39 19.89
C PRO A 156 -3.01 21.78 19.81
N PHE A 157 -2.68 22.81 19.06
CA PHE A 157 -1.32 23.29 18.96
C PHE A 157 -1.27 24.80 18.65
N ARG A 158 -0.57 25.60 19.48
CA ARG A 158 -0.34 27.05 19.31
C ARG A 158 -1.59 27.84 18.90
N GLY A 159 -2.72 27.59 19.59
CA GLY A 159 -4.00 28.27 19.35
C GLY A 159 -4.80 27.77 18.15
N GLY A 160 -4.28 26.78 17.41
CA GLY A 160 -4.99 26.07 16.34
C GLY A 160 -5.39 24.66 16.75
N THR A 161 -6.08 23.98 15.85
CA THR A 161 -6.44 22.56 15.95
C THR A 161 -6.12 21.88 14.62
N TYR A 162 -5.38 20.79 14.68
CA TYR A 162 -4.83 20.13 13.50
C TYR A 162 -5.11 18.62 13.53
N ASN A 163 -5.30 18.02 12.37
CA ASN A 163 -5.31 16.55 12.26
C ASN A 163 -3.87 15.99 12.32
N LEU A 164 -3.73 14.66 12.44
CA LEU A 164 -2.40 14.04 12.57
C LEU A 164 -1.47 14.36 11.39
N PRO A 165 -1.87 14.27 10.09
CA PRO A 165 -1.03 14.64 8.97
C PRO A 165 -0.57 16.10 8.98
N GLN A 166 -1.44 17.02 9.39
CA GLN A 166 -1.13 18.45 9.43
C GLN A 166 -0.07 18.81 10.48
N MET A 167 0.07 18.00 11.54
CA MET A 167 1.14 18.18 12.54
C MET A 167 2.53 17.94 11.95
N GLY A 168 2.64 17.14 10.87
CA GLY A 168 3.92 16.77 10.24
C GLY A 168 4.82 17.96 9.87
N LYS A 169 4.23 19.05 9.38
CA LYS A 169 5.00 20.26 9.02
C LYS A 169 5.64 20.93 10.24
N PHE A 170 4.95 20.94 11.39
CA PHE A 170 5.49 21.52 12.63
C PHE A 170 6.55 20.62 13.26
N MET A 171 6.41 19.30 13.08
CA MET A 171 7.40 18.32 13.53
C MET A 171 8.68 18.35 12.69
N GLN A 172 8.68 19.01 11.53
CA GLN A 172 9.84 19.24 10.66
C GLN A 172 10.34 20.70 10.69
N ASP A 173 9.81 21.55 11.57
CA ASP A 173 10.20 22.97 11.66
C ASP A 173 11.70 23.10 11.97
N LEU A 174 12.33 24.19 11.48
CA LEU A 174 13.74 24.49 11.76
C LEU A 174 14.00 24.77 13.24
N ASP A 175 13.04 25.45 13.89
CA ASP A 175 13.13 25.72 15.32
C ASP A 175 12.94 24.44 16.13
N ARG A 176 13.97 24.08 16.90
CA ARG A 176 13.98 22.84 17.70
C ARG A 176 12.88 22.82 18.77
N GLU A 177 12.59 23.98 19.37
CA GLU A 177 11.52 24.08 20.39
C GLU A 177 10.14 23.88 19.77
N THR A 178 9.91 24.43 18.57
CA THR A 178 8.69 24.18 17.78
C THR A 178 8.52 22.69 17.47
N ARG A 179 9.58 21.99 17.04
CA ARG A 179 9.52 20.53 16.81
C ARG A 179 9.21 19.76 18.08
N LYS A 180 9.84 20.14 19.20
CA LYS A 180 9.60 19.51 20.50
C LYS A 180 8.15 19.69 20.95
N GLU A 181 7.65 20.93 20.99
CA GLU A 181 6.26 21.23 21.36
C GLU A 181 5.26 20.49 20.47
N ALA A 182 5.50 20.45 19.14
CA ALA A 182 4.63 19.76 18.20
C ALA A 182 4.65 18.23 18.42
N SER A 183 5.82 17.66 18.70
CA SER A 183 5.98 16.24 19.03
C SER A 183 5.29 15.90 20.35
N ASP A 184 5.49 16.72 21.38
CA ASP A 184 4.85 16.54 22.69
C ASP A 184 3.32 16.60 22.56
N ALA A 185 2.78 17.59 21.82
CA ALA A 185 1.35 17.71 21.58
C ALA A 185 0.79 16.50 20.81
N TYR A 186 1.51 16.03 19.79
CA TYR A 186 1.12 14.89 18.95
C TYR A 186 1.06 13.60 19.76
N TYR A 187 2.15 13.23 20.42
CA TYR A 187 2.23 11.97 21.15
C TYR A 187 1.38 11.95 22.42
N SER A 188 1.29 13.11 23.14
CA SER A 188 0.38 13.23 24.28
C SER A 188 -1.09 13.09 23.86
N TYR A 189 -1.46 13.61 22.69
CA TYR A 189 -2.82 13.43 22.17
C TYR A 189 -3.12 11.98 21.84
N LEU A 190 -2.19 11.29 21.18
CA LEU A 190 -2.32 9.85 20.88
C LEU A 190 -2.46 9.04 22.17
N ASP A 191 -1.60 9.30 23.15
CA ASP A 191 -1.57 8.56 24.41
C ASP A 191 -2.84 8.76 25.24
N THR A 192 -3.30 10.02 25.38
CA THR A 192 -4.41 10.34 26.28
C THR A 192 -5.79 10.27 25.63
N GLN A 193 -5.91 10.43 24.30
CA GLN A 193 -7.20 10.53 23.62
C GLN A 193 -7.51 9.31 22.73
N MET A 194 -6.50 8.58 22.27
CA MET A 194 -6.70 7.58 21.24
C MET A 194 -6.24 6.18 21.63
N LYS A 195 -5.18 6.04 22.41
CA LYS A 195 -4.51 4.77 22.71
C LYS A 195 -5.49 3.65 23.11
N ASP A 196 -6.26 3.86 24.16
CA ASP A 196 -7.17 2.83 24.70
C ASP A 196 -8.22 2.39 23.66
N GLN A 197 -8.70 3.32 22.83
CA GLN A 197 -9.67 3.00 21.80
C GLN A 197 -9.04 2.20 20.66
N LEU A 198 -7.80 2.54 20.26
CA LEU A 198 -7.05 1.83 19.23
C LEU A 198 -6.69 0.41 19.69
N GLU A 199 -6.23 0.25 20.93
CA GLU A 199 -5.95 -1.06 21.54
C GLU A 199 -7.19 -1.94 21.57
N ASN A 200 -8.35 -1.40 21.99
CA ASN A 200 -9.61 -2.12 22.01
C ASN A 200 -10.06 -2.56 20.60
N ILE A 201 -9.94 -1.70 19.60
CA ILE A 201 -10.25 -2.05 18.21
C ILE A 201 -9.35 -3.18 17.74
N TYR A 202 -8.04 -3.10 18.04
CA TYR A 202 -7.10 -4.13 17.61
C TYR A 202 -7.34 -5.48 18.31
N ASP A 203 -7.62 -5.45 19.61
CA ASP A 203 -7.96 -6.66 20.37
C ASP A 203 -9.17 -7.39 19.77
N GLU A 204 -10.21 -6.64 19.42
CA GLU A 204 -11.38 -7.19 18.71
C GLU A 204 -11.02 -7.73 17.31
N LEU A 205 -10.15 -7.04 16.56
CA LEU A 205 -9.66 -7.52 15.26
C LEU A 205 -8.89 -8.83 15.38
N VAL A 206 -8.00 -8.96 16.37
CA VAL A 206 -7.24 -10.20 16.62
C VAL A 206 -8.19 -11.36 16.95
N LYS A 207 -9.19 -11.13 17.80
CA LYS A 207 -10.22 -12.13 18.14
C LYS A 207 -11.01 -12.58 16.92
N VAL A 208 -11.48 -11.64 16.11
CA VAL A 208 -12.28 -11.90 14.91
C VAL A 208 -11.45 -12.68 13.88
N ARG A 209 -10.22 -12.26 13.60
CA ARG A 209 -9.31 -12.90 12.65
C ARG A 209 -8.93 -14.31 13.09
N THR A 210 -8.65 -14.48 14.38
CA THR A 210 -8.38 -15.79 14.98
C THR A 210 -9.61 -16.72 14.87
N ALA A 211 -10.82 -16.19 15.09
CA ALA A 211 -12.04 -16.95 14.93
C ALA A 211 -12.27 -17.37 13.47
N MET A 212 -12.01 -16.49 12.49
CA MET A 212 -12.08 -16.85 11.08
C MET A 212 -11.11 -17.98 10.72
N ALA A 213 -9.86 -17.89 11.15
CA ALA A 213 -8.86 -18.93 10.91
C ALA A 213 -9.30 -20.28 11.47
N LYS A 214 -9.74 -20.32 12.73
CA LYS A 214 -10.24 -21.55 13.38
C LYS A 214 -11.45 -22.13 12.65
N LYS A 215 -12.42 -21.32 12.26
CA LYS A 215 -13.60 -21.76 11.51
C LYS A 215 -13.24 -22.35 10.15
N LEU A 216 -12.20 -21.84 9.50
CA LEU A 216 -11.70 -22.35 8.22
C LEU A 216 -10.77 -23.56 8.38
N GLY A 217 -10.38 -23.92 9.61
CA GLY A 217 -9.54 -25.09 9.90
C GLY A 217 -8.04 -24.80 9.91
N TYR A 218 -7.64 -23.53 10.01
CA TYR A 218 -6.24 -23.13 10.13
C TYR A 218 -5.80 -23.07 11.59
N PRO A 219 -4.55 -23.47 11.90
CA PRO A 219 -4.02 -23.42 13.26
C PRO A 219 -3.85 -21.99 13.78
N SER A 220 -3.48 -21.04 12.90
CA SER A 220 -3.41 -19.62 13.25
C SER A 220 -3.91 -18.71 12.11
N TYR A 221 -4.07 -17.43 12.41
CA TYR A 221 -4.43 -16.46 11.38
C TYR A 221 -3.28 -16.19 10.40
N THR A 222 -2.04 -16.52 10.73
CA THR A 222 -0.90 -16.32 9.83
C THR A 222 -1.10 -17.05 8.50
N GLU A 223 -1.51 -18.33 8.53
CA GLU A 223 -1.77 -19.09 7.31
C GLU A 223 -2.93 -18.51 6.50
N LEU A 224 -4.03 -18.16 7.17
CA LEU A 224 -5.15 -17.52 6.52
C LEU A 224 -4.78 -16.14 5.96
N GLY A 225 -4.00 -15.37 6.69
CA GLY A 225 -3.50 -14.07 6.27
C GLY A 225 -2.68 -14.16 4.98
N TYR A 226 -1.77 -15.12 4.89
CA TYR A 226 -0.97 -15.36 3.66
C TYR A 226 -1.85 -15.75 2.46
N ILE A 227 -2.87 -16.58 2.69
CA ILE A 227 -3.85 -16.93 1.65
C ILE A 227 -4.63 -15.68 1.21
N ARG A 228 -5.12 -14.88 2.15
CA ARG A 228 -5.87 -13.64 1.88
C ARG A 228 -5.02 -12.58 1.18
N MET A 229 -3.71 -12.55 1.47
CA MET A 229 -2.73 -11.71 0.77
C MET A 229 -2.30 -12.27 -0.58
N SER A 230 -2.89 -13.40 -1.03
CA SER A 230 -2.59 -14.01 -2.34
C SER A 230 -1.11 -14.36 -2.53
N ARG A 231 -0.47 -14.92 -1.51
CA ARG A 231 0.93 -15.34 -1.53
C ARG A 231 1.04 -16.76 -2.05
N TYR A 232 1.42 -16.89 -3.32
CA TYR A 232 1.36 -18.17 -4.04
C TYR A 232 2.68 -18.93 -4.07
N ASP A 233 3.83 -18.25 -4.03
CA ASP A 233 5.13 -18.86 -4.31
C ASP A 233 6.23 -18.49 -3.30
N TYR A 234 5.83 -18.09 -2.10
CA TYR A 234 6.71 -17.95 -0.94
C TYR A 234 5.96 -18.17 0.38
N THR A 235 6.71 -18.41 1.46
CA THR A 235 6.20 -18.87 2.76
C THR A 235 6.60 -17.94 3.91
N PRO A 236 5.97 -18.07 5.10
CA PRO A 236 6.40 -17.35 6.30
C PRO A 236 7.88 -17.56 6.67
N GLU A 237 8.44 -18.76 6.44
CA GLU A 237 9.85 -19.08 6.72
C GLU A 237 10.78 -18.34 5.76
N MET A 238 10.41 -18.20 4.48
CA MET A 238 11.15 -17.40 3.52
C MET A 238 11.16 -15.92 3.92
N VAL A 239 10.03 -15.40 4.41
CA VAL A 239 9.92 -14.03 4.94
C VAL A 239 10.77 -13.87 6.20
N ALA A 240 10.79 -14.85 7.11
CA ALA A 240 11.63 -14.82 8.30
C ALA A 240 13.13 -14.76 7.93
N ALA A 241 13.57 -15.56 6.96
CA ALA A 241 14.96 -15.50 6.45
C ALA A 241 15.28 -14.15 5.78
N TYR A 242 14.31 -13.56 5.09
CA TYR A 242 14.45 -12.21 4.51
C TYR A 242 14.59 -11.13 5.60
N ARG A 243 13.76 -11.17 6.66
CA ARG A 243 13.87 -10.24 7.79
C ARG A 243 15.26 -10.29 8.44
N GLU A 244 15.84 -11.47 8.52
CA GLU A 244 17.20 -11.62 9.05
C GLU A 244 18.26 -10.97 8.14
N GLN A 245 18.14 -11.12 6.80
CA GLN A 245 19.01 -10.38 5.87
C GLN A 245 18.89 -8.86 6.06
N ILE A 246 17.69 -8.31 6.28
CA ILE A 246 17.51 -6.88 6.58
C ILE A 246 18.20 -6.50 7.88
N ARG A 247 18.04 -7.31 8.94
CA ARG A 247 18.70 -7.08 10.24
C ARG A 247 20.22 -7.01 10.10
N GLU A 248 20.81 -7.94 9.34
CA GLU A 248 22.27 -8.03 9.21
C GLU A 248 22.87 -6.98 8.29
N GLU A 249 22.24 -6.72 7.14
CA GLU A 249 22.83 -5.91 6.07
C GLU A 249 22.35 -4.45 6.09
N VAL A 250 21.12 -4.19 6.57
CA VAL A 250 20.49 -2.86 6.46
C VAL A 250 20.46 -2.10 7.78
N THR A 251 20.15 -2.75 8.90
CA THR A 251 20.10 -2.09 10.21
C THR A 251 21.38 -1.33 10.55
N PRO A 252 22.61 -1.90 10.34
CA PRO A 252 23.85 -1.18 10.59
C PRO A 252 24.04 0.03 9.65
N LEU A 253 23.55 -0.03 8.41
CA LEU A 253 23.62 1.07 7.47
C LEU A 253 22.65 2.19 7.87
N ALA A 254 21.41 1.86 8.21
CA ALA A 254 20.42 2.82 8.70
C ALA A 254 20.90 3.55 9.97
N SER A 255 21.58 2.84 10.86
CA SER A 255 22.24 3.45 12.03
C SER A 255 23.31 4.48 11.61
N LYS A 256 24.12 4.18 10.59
CA LYS A 256 25.13 5.12 10.07
C LYS A 256 24.46 6.34 9.41
N ILE A 257 23.39 6.15 8.67
CA ILE A 257 22.62 7.23 8.04
C ILE A 257 22.08 8.19 9.10
N LEU A 258 21.43 7.67 10.16
CA LEU A 258 20.89 8.51 11.23
C LEU A 258 22.00 9.25 12.01
N LYS A 259 23.12 8.58 12.30
CA LYS A 259 24.28 9.22 12.94
C LYS A 259 24.87 10.34 12.06
N ALA A 260 24.95 10.14 10.75
CA ALA A 260 25.38 11.16 9.81
C ALA A 260 24.40 12.36 9.76
N GLN A 261 23.10 12.09 9.84
CA GLN A 261 22.05 13.13 9.95
C GLN A 261 22.25 13.99 11.20
N PHE A 262 22.43 13.40 12.38
CA PHE A 262 22.67 14.15 13.62
C PHE A 262 23.98 14.94 13.60
N LYS A 263 25.04 14.39 12.99
CA LYS A 263 26.29 15.13 12.78
C LYS A 263 26.06 16.34 11.89
N ARG A 264 25.38 16.18 10.76
CA ARG A 264 25.06 17.25 9.80
C ARG A 264 24.18 18.34 10.40
N THR A 265 23.18 17.97 11.18
CA THR A 265 22.31 18.93 11.88
C THR A 265 22.94 19.55 13.13
N GLY A 266 24.08 19.04 13.57
CA GLY A 266 24.80 19.52 14.76
C GLY A 266 24.17 19.10 16.09
N ILE A 267 23.25 18.14 16.09
CA ILE A 267 22.51 17.69 17.28
C ILE A 267 23.35 16.66 18.03
N LYS A 268 23.78 17.00 19.25
CA LYS A 268 24.64 16.16 20.09
C LYS A 268 23.87 15.18 20.98
N LYS A 269 22.67 15.57 21.40
CA LYS A 269 21.77 14.74 22.23
C LYS A 269 20.42 14.66 21.51
N PRO A 270 20.30 13.74 20.54
CA PRO A 270 19.08 13.63 19.76
C PRO A 270 17.95 13.03 20.59
N GLU A 271 16.75 13.54 20.37
CA GLU A 271 15.49 13.02 20.87
C GLU A 271 14.54 12.75 19.70
N ILE A 272 13.35 12.18 19.97
CA ILE A 272 12.42 11.75 18.91
C ILE A 272 12.10 12.85 17.89
N TYR A 273 11.90 14.09 18.36
CA TYR A 273 11.60 15.25 17.52
C TYR A 273 12.77 15.75 16.67
N ASP A 274 13.99 15.25 16.91
CA ASP A 274 15.16 15.58 16.09
C ASP A 274 15.32 14.65 14.88
N MET A 275 14.63 13.50 14.90
CA MET A 275 14.75 12.50 13.83
C MET A 275 14.10 12.97 12.52
N ALA A 276 13.12 13.88 12.59
CA ALA A 276 12.42 14.39 11.43
C ALA A 276 13.20 15.47 10.66
N LEU A 277 14.28 16.05 11.23
CA LEU A 277 15.10 17.07 10.58
C LEU A 277 16.36 16.44 9.94
N THR A 278 16.41 16.40 8.62
CA THR A 278 17.53 15.78 7.87
C THR A 278 18.69 16.75 7.61
N PHE A 279 18.41 18.04 7.44
CA PHE A 279 19.42 19.07 7.13
C PHE A 279 19.33 20.25 8.09
N LYS A 280 20.48 20.86 8.40
CA LYS A 280 20.57 21.98 9.36
C LYS A 280 19.75 23.21 8.94
N ASP A 281 19.63 23.46 7.66
CA ASP A 281 18.90 24.57 7.06
C ASP A 281 17.48 24.18 6.59
N GLY A 282 17.00 23.00 6.97
CA GLY A 282 15.65 22.49 6.69
C GLY A 282 15.60 21.38 5.66
N ASN A 283 14.55 20.58 5.78
CA ASN A 283 14.25 19.54 4.81
C ASN A 283 13.83 20.15 3.47
N PRO A 284 14.04 19.42 2.34
CA PRO A 284 13.54 19.86 1.04
C PRO A 284 12.02 20.11 1.11
N THR A 285 11.63 21.26 0.61
CA THR A 285 10.21 21.64 0.51
C THR A 285 9.86 21.80 -0.95
N PRO A 286 8.78 21.16 -1.43
CA PRO A 286 8.40 21.24 -2.82
C PRO A 286 7.94 22.66 -3.19
N LEU A 287 8.29 23.07 -4.42
CA LEU A 287 7.95 24.38 -4.98
C LEU A 287 6.51 24.41 -5.45
N GLY A 288 5.91 25.58 -5.33
CA GLY A 288 4.64 25.91 -5.98
C GLY A 288 3.39 25.29 -5.34
N THR A 289 2.28 25.64 -5.96
CA THR A 289 0.93 25.12 -5.67
C THR A 289 0.76 23.68 -6.18
N THR A 290 -0.33 23.03 -5.81
CA THR A 290 -0.67 21.70 -6.36
C THR A 290 -0.80 21.72 -7.88
N ALA A 291 -1.38 22.78 -8.46
CA ALA A 291 -1.50 22.92 -9.92
C ALA A 291 -0.13 23.03 -10.61
N GLU A 292 0.82 23.77 -10.01
CA GLU A 292 2.19 23.87 -10.51
C GLU A 292 2.93 22.53 -10.37
N LYS A 293 2.77 21.80 -9.27
CA LYS A 293 3.32 20.44 -9.11
C LYS A 293 2.79 19.48 -10.18
N ILE A 294 1.50 19.56 -10.52
CA ILE A 294 0.92 18.77 -11.63
C ILE A 294 1.55 19.17 -12.98
N ALA A 295 1.76 20.46 -13.23
CA ALA A 295 2.42 20.91 -14.45
C ALA A 295 3.88 20.46 -14.52
N HIS A 296 4.62 20.50 -13.42
CA HIS A 296 5.98 19.98 -13.31
C HIS A 296 6.03 18.47 -13.53
N ALA A 297 5.05 17.72 -12.98
CA ALA A 297 4.94 16.28 -13.22
C ALA A 297 4.63 15.98 -14.69
N GLN A 298 3.77 16.77 -15.36
CA GLN A 298 3.56 16.61 -16.79
C GLN A 298 4.85 16.80 -17.58
N ALA A 299 5.62 17.87 -17.30
CA ALA A 299 6.89 18.11 -17.96
C ALA A 299 7.90 16.97 -17.74
N MET A 300 7.99 16.45 -16.51
CA MET A 300 8.81 15.29 -16.17
C MET A 300 8.41 14.06 -16.96
N TYR A 301 7.10 13.74 -17.00
CA TYR A 301 6.59 12.56 -17.70
C TYR A 301 6.61 12.72 -19.22
N ASP A 302 6.60 13.95 -19.75
CA ASP A 302 6.79 14.23 -21.18
C ASP A 302 8.21 13.88 -21.63
N ASP A 303 9.19 14.12 -20.77
CA ASP A 303 10.60 13.85 -21.08
C ASP A 303 10.99 12.38 -20.80
N LEU A 304 10.35 11.74 -19.80
CA LEU A 304 10.65 10.36 -19.42
C LEU A 304 10.32 9.35 -20.53
N SER A 305 9.10 9.39 -21.08
CA SER A 305 8.72 8.55 -22.23
C SER A 305 7.42 9.00 -22.89
N PRO A 306 7.20 8.62 -24.17
CA PRO A 306 5.91 8.89 -24.84
C PRO A 306 4.71 8.25 -24.14
N GLU A 307 4.90 7.07 -23.50
CA GLU A 307 3.84 6.37 -22.79
C GLU A 307 3.43 7.11 -21.50
N THR A 308 4.40 7.60 -20.73
CA THR A 308 4.14 8.37 -19.50
C THR A 308 3.54 9.73 -19.81
N SER A 309 4.06 10.44 -20.83
CA SER A 309 3.54 11.71 -21.33
C SER A 309 2.04 11.64 -21.64
N PHE A 310 1.68 10.74 -22.52
CA PHE A 310 0.27 10.56 -22.93
C PHE A 310 -0.61 10.21 -21.72
N PHE A 311 -0.15 9.29 -20.88
CA PHE A 311 -0.99 8.74 -19.82
C PHE A 311 -1.19 9.73 -18.67
N PHE A 312 -0.16 10.48 -18.25
CA PHE A 312 -0.32 11.49 -17.20
C PHE A 312 -1.29 12.60 -17.66
N LYS A 313 -1.10 13.10 -18.89
CA LYS A 313 -2.04 14.06 -19.48
C LYS A 313 -3.46 13.52 -19.51
N TYR A 314 -3.65 12.24 -19.88
CA TYR A 314 -4.96 11.60 -19.90
C TYR A 314 -5.61 11.58 -18.52
N MET A 315 -4.84 11.34 -17.45
CA MET A 315 -5.35 11.40 -16.08
C MET A 315 -5.77 12.81 -15.66
N VAL A 316 -4.94 13.81 -15.98
CA VAL A 316 -5.23 15.24 -15.68
C VAL A 316 -6.49 15.71 -16.41
N ASP A 317 -6.58 15.44 -17.70
CA ASP A 317 -7.73 15.86 -18.54
C ASP A 317 -9.07 15.25 -18.07
N HIS A 318 -9.05 14.12 -17.36
CA HIS A 318 -10.24 13.43 -16.85
C HIS A 318 -10.48 13.64 -15.34
N HIS A 319 -9.72 14.52 -14.70
CA HIS A 319 -9.83 14.87 -13.28
C HIS A 319 -9.80 13.66 -12.34
N VAL A 320 -8.92 12.69 -12.61
CA VAL A 320 -8.76 11.48 -11.78
C VAL A 320 -7.60 11.59 -10.79
N LEU A 321 -7.31 12.82 -10.36
CA LEU A 321 -6.31 13.17 -9.36
C LEU A 321 -6.97 14.05 -8.29
N ASP A 322 -7.14 13.56 -7.06
CA ASP A 322 -7.52 14.39 -5.90
C ASP A 322 -6.38 14.37 -4.88
N LEU A 323 -5.54 15.41 -4.90
CA LEU A 323 -4.24 15.42 -4.25
C LEU A 323 -4.21 16.19 -2.93
N GLU A 324 -5.06 17.20 -2.75
CA GLU A 324 -4.99 18.09 -1.59
C GLU A 324 -5.66 17.51 -0.34
N ALA A 325 -5.04 17.72 0.81
CA ALA A 325 -5.66 17.46 2.11
C ALA A 325 -6.85 18.42 2.36
N LYS A 326 -7.98 17.85 2.77
CA LYS A 326 -9.21 18.60 3.06
C LYS A 326 -9.84 18.10 4.36
N PRO A 327 -10.55 18.94 5.12
CA PRO A 327 -11.36 18.49 6.26
C PRO A 327 -12.36 17.41 5.84
N GLY A 328 -12.44 16.32 6.62
CA GLY A 328 -13.34 15.21 6.33
C GLY A 328 -12.84 14.22 5.27
N LYS A 329 -11.72 14.49 4.61
CA LYS A 329 -11.07 13.56 3.69
C LYS A 329 -10.35 12.47 4.47
N GLN A 330 -10.42 11.21 4.01
CA GLN A 330 -9.68 10.09 4.61
C GLN A 330 -8.17 10.37 4.56
N SER A 331 -7.43 9.92 5.57
CA SER A 331 -5.96 10.04 5.59
C SER A 331 -5.29 9.02 4.65
N GLY A 332 -4.02 9.29 4.30
CA GLY A 332 -3.23 8.42 3.44
C GLY A 332 -3.29 8.79 1.96
N GLY A 333 -2.73 7.94 1.14
CA GLY A 333 -2.74 8.00 -0.32
C GLY A 333 -3.02 6.60 -0.88
N TYR A 334 -3.61 6.53 -2.05
CA TYR A 334 -3.81 5.27 -2.77
C TYR A 334 -4.12 5.51 -4.25
N MET A 335 -3.82 4.54 -5.07
CA MET A 335 -4.37 4.39 -6.41
C MET A 335 -5.50 3.36 -6.40
N THR A 336 -6.56 3.62 -7.15
CA THR A 336 -7.58 2.62 -7.47
C THR A 336 -7.91 2.62 -8.94
N TYR A 337 -8.48 1.51 -9.45
CA TYR A 337 -8.73 1.34 -10.89
C TYR A 337 -10.22 1.19 -11.19
N PHE A 338 -10.69 1.91 -12.19
CA PHE A 338 -12.06 1.85 -12.70
C PHE A 338 -12.14 0.95 -13.94
N PRO A 339 -12.51 -0.34 -13.82
CA PRO A 339 -12.47 -1.29 -14.94
C PRO A 339 -13.33 -0.90 -16.14
N LYS A 340 -14.50 -0.29 -15.87
CA LYS A 340 -15.44 0.16 -16.90
C LYS A 340 -14.85 1.28 -17.78
N TYR A 341 -14.09 2.17 -17.15
CA TYR A 341 -13.49 3.34 -17.82
C TYR A 341 -12.03 3.08 -18.23
N LYS A 342 -11.44 1.99 -17.77
CA LYS A 342 -10.03 1.62 -17.97
C LYS A 342 -9.04 2.73 -17.58
N ILE A 343 -9.34 3.42 -16.51
CA ILE A 343 -8.54 4.52 -15.98
C ILE A 343 -8.37 4.34 -14.46
N PRO A 344 -7.17 4.59 -13.92
CA PRO A 344 -6.94 4.69 -12.48
C PRO A 344 -7.36 6.06 -11.94
N PHE A 345 -7.48 6.13 -10.61
CA PHE A 345 -7.73 7.34 -9.83
C PHE A 345 -6.67 7.43 -8.73
N ILE A 346 -6.03 8.58 -8.58
CA ILE A 346 -5.08 8.87 -7.50
C ILE A 346 -5.75 9.73 -6.44
N PHE A 347 -5.71 9.23 -5.21
CA PHE A 347 -6.13 9.92 -4.00
C PHE A 347 -4.88 10.22 -3.16
N SER A 348 -4.75 11.44 -2.64
CA SER A 348 -3.63 11.82 -1.77
C SER A 348 -4.04 12.92 -0.78
N ASN A 349 -3.13 13.29 0.11
CA ASN A 349 -3.32 14.34 1.12
C ASN A 349 -2.07 15.24 1.19
N PHE A 350 -1.81 15.99 0.13
CA PHE A 350 -0.67 16.92 0.07
C PHE A 350 -0.69 17.89 1.26
N ASN A 351 0.45 18.02 1.90
CA ASN A 351 0.64 18.80 3.12
C ASN A 351 1.80 19.81 3.07
N GLY A 352 2.47 19.95 1.92
CA GLY A 352 3.56 20.88 1.69
C GLY A 352 4.95 20.32 2.07
N THR A 353 5.07 19.03 2.38
CA THR A 353 6.37 18.37 2.62
C THR A 353 6.88 17.68 1.34
N ALA A 354 8.13 17.20 1.35
CA ALA A 354 8.70 16.41 0.24
C ALA A 354 7.84 15.19 -0.12
N GLY A 355 7.15 14.62 0.88
CA GLY A 355 6.22 13.50 0.69
C GLY A 355 5.10 13.75 -0.31
N ASP A 356 4.75 15.00 -0.63
CA ASP A 356 3.81 15.30 -1.73
C ASP A 356 4.31 14.78 -3.07
N VAL A 357 5.60 14.94 -3.33
CA VAL A 357 6.23 14.51 -4.60
C VAL A 357 6.46 13.00 -4.58
N ASP A 358 6.88 12.45 -3.42
CA ASP A 358 7.05 11.01 -3.25
C ASP A 358 5.73 10.27 -3.56
N VAL A 359 4.62 10.67 -2.92
CA VAL A 359 3.31 10.06 -3.15
C VAL A 359 2.83 10.26 -4.59
N LEU A 360 3.05 11.43 -5.20
CA LEU A 360 2.65 11.66 -6.59
C LEU A 360 3.34 10.69 -7.55
N THR A 361 4.64 10.48 -7.41
CA THR A 361 5.41 9.57 -8.27
C THR A 361 5.10 8.10 -7.95
N HIS A 362 4.89 7.76 -6.69
CA HIS A 362 4.48 6.45 -6.22
C HIS A 362 3.13 6.03 -6.81
N GLU A 363 2.08 6.82 -6.57
CA GLU A 363 0.73 6.50 -7.05
C GLU A 363 0.63 6.54 -8.58
N PHE A 364 1.46 7.38 -9.23
CA PHE A 364 1.57 7.33 -10.67
C PHE A 364 2.21 6.02 -11.15
N GLY A 365 3.17 5.45 -10.45
CA GLY A 365 3.76 4.15 -10.78
C GLY A 365 2.70 3.04 -10.81
N HIS A 366 1.86 2.94 -9.78
CA HIS A 366 0.70 2.06 -9.75
C HIS A 366 -0.27 2.32 -10.91
N SER A 367 -0.59 3.60 -11.13
CA SER A 367 -1.50 4.03 -12.18
C SER A 367 -0.98 3.65 -13.57
N PHE A 368 0.32 3.84 -13.79
CA PHE A 368 0.98 3.51 -15.05
C PHE A 368 0.98 2.00 -15.31
N GLN A 369 1.26 1.19 -14.29
CA GLN A 369 1.16 -0.27 -14.39
C GLN A 369 -0.28 -0.69 -14.76
N ALA A 370 -1.30 -0.21 -14.03
CA ALA A 370 -2.69 -0.53 -14.29
C ALA A 370 -3.11 -0.14 -15.72
N TYR A 371 -2.65 1.02 -16.19
CA TYR A 371 -2.87 1.48 -17.57
C TYR A 371 -2.17 0.58 -18.59
N MET A 372 -0.93 0.19 -18.36
CA MET A 372 -0.17 -0.70 -19.27
C MET A 372 -0.80 -2.10 -19.37
N ALA A 373 -1.38 -2.61 -18.27
CA ALA A 373 -2.06 -3.91 -18.20
C ALA A 373 -3.55 -3.88 -18.59
N ARG A 374 -4.18 -2.70 -18.78
CA ARG A 374 -5.62 -2.52 -18.98
C ARG A 374 -6.28 -3.33 -20.09
N ASN A 375 -5.52 -3.77 -21.07
CA ASN A 375 -6.01 -4.56 -22.21
C ASN A 375 -5.82 -6.06 -22.04
N ILE A 376 -5.32 -6.53 -20.90
CA ILE A 376 -5.28 -7.95 -20.55
C ILE A 376 -6.73 -8.44 -20.47
N LYS A 377 -7.03 -9.52 -21.24
CA LYS A 377 -8.41 -10.00 -21.44
C LYS A 377 -9.00 -10.67 -20.19
N ILE A 378 -8.15 -11.26 -19.37
CA ILE A 378 -8.53 -11.91 -18.10
C ILE A 378 -8.37 -10.85 -17.01
N PRO A 379 -9.47 -10.37 -16.38
CA PRO A 379 -9.40 -9.28 -15.41
C PRO A 379 -8.44 -9.53 -14.26
N GLU A 380 -8.41 -10.76 -13.75
CA GLU A 380 -7.58 -11.19 -12.63
C GLU A 380 -6.08 -11.03 -12.91
N TYR A 381 -5.69 -10.96 -14.19
CA TYR A 381 -4.31 -10.74 -14.60
C TYR A 381 -3.96 -9.26 -14.87
N ARG A 382 -4.88 -8.32 -14.67
CA ARG A 382 -4.57 -6.89 -14.85
C ARG A 382 -3.77 -6.32 -13.69
N SER A 383 -4.10 -6.74 -12.47
CA SER A 383 -3.41 -6.31 -11.26
C SER A 383 -2.45 -7.43 -10.80
N PRO A 384 -1.17 -7.14 -10.61
CA PRO A 384 -0.24 -8.06 -9.99
C PRO A 384 -0.57 -8.28 -8.51
N THR A 385 0.15 -9.20 -7.85
CA THR A 385 0.10 -9.34 -6.39
C THR A 385 0.61 -8.08 -5.72
N MET A 386 0.23 -7.85 -4.45
CA MET A 386 0.46 -6.56 -3.78
C MET A 386 1.94 -6.18 -3.73
N GLU A 387 2.84 -7.12 -3.40
CA GLU A 387 4.28 -6.90 -3.41
C GLU A 387 4.83 -6.57 -4.80
N SER A 388 4.20 -7.11 -5.84
CA SER A 388 4.57 -6.79 -7.23
C SER A 388 4.07 -5.41 -7.65
N CYS A 389 2.89 -4.98 -7.16
CA CYS A 389 2.39 -3.62 -7.37
C CYS A 389 3.37 -2.58 -6.82
N GLU A 390 3.95 -2.85 -5.64
CA GLU A 390 4.88 -1.92 -5.00
C GLU A 390 6.24 -1.84 -5.72
N ILE A 391 6.61 -2.84 -6.52
CA ILE A 391 7.79 -2.69 -7.40
C ILE A 391 7.54 -1.59 -8.44
N ASP A 392 6.32 -1.53 -8.98
CA ASP A 392 5.97 -0.56 -10.01
C ASP A 392 5.98 0.87 -9.46
N SER A 393 5.42 1.08 -8.27
CA SER A 393 5.34 2.38 -7.60
C SER A 393 6.71 2.88 -7.13
N MET A 394 7.42 2.11 -6.33
CA MET A 394 8.71 2.49 -5.76
C MET A 394 9.81 2.65 -6.80
N SER A 395 9.76 1.89 -7.91
CA SER A 395 10.69 2.10 -9.02
C SER A 395 10.43 3.41 -9.76
N MET A 396 9.17 3.85 -9.89
CA MET A 396 8.83 5.11 -10.54
C MET A 396 9.37 6.31 -9.77
N GLU A 397 9.37 6.26 -8.44
CA GLU A 397 9.99 7.28 -7.59
C GLU A 397 11.47 7.52 -7.99
N PHE A 398 12.24 6.44 -8.18
CA PHE A 398 13.65 6.52 -8.59
C PHE A 398 13.81 6.92 -10.05
N PHE A 399 12.96 6.47 -10.96
CA PHE A 399 12.99 6.92 -12.35
C PHE A 399 12.72 8.43 -12.48
N ALA A 400 11.98 9.01 -11.54
CA ALA A 400 11.67 10.44 -11.50
C ALA A 400 12.83 11.33 -11.00
N GLU A 401 13.85 10.77 -10.30
CA GLU A 401 14.95 11.55 -9.69
C GLU A 401 15.63 12.59 -10.61
N PRO A 402 15.90 12.33 -11.91
CA PRO A 402 16.55 13.30 -12.78
C PRO A 402 15.81 14.63 -12.92
N TRP A 403 14.51 14.64 -12.70
CA TRP A 403 13.64 15.82 -12.85
C TRP A 403 13.30 16.51 -11.53
N MET A 404 13.88 16.12 -10.42
CA MET A 404 13.58 16.73 -9.11
C MET A 404 13.96 18.21 -9.03
N HIS A 405 14.76 18.72 -9.96
CA HIS A 405 15.02 20.15 -10.13
C HIS A 405 13.76 20.96 -10.53
N LEU A 406 12.70 20.31 -11.03
CA LEU A 406 11.42 20.96 -11.29
C LEU A 406 10.60 21.19 -10.01
N PHE A 407 10.84 20.38 -8.99
CA PHE A 407 10.06 20.37 -7.76
C PHE A 407 10.77 20.98 -6.57
N PHE A 408 12.10 21.04 -6.56
CA PHE A 408 12.89 21.48 -5.41
C PHE A 408 14.03 22.44 -5.81
N ASN A 409 14.26 23.47 -4.97
CA ASN A 409 15.40 24.36 -5.14
C ASN A 409 16.75 23.63 -5.00
N ASP A 410 16.80 22.61 -4.13
CA ASP A 410 17.96 21.75 -3.96
C ASP A 410 17.57 20.28 -4.21
N PRO A 411 17.58 19.85 -5.47
CA PRO A 411 17.23 18.48 -5.84
C PRO A 411 18.20 17.43 -5.26
N LYS A 412 19.45 17.80 -4.97
CA LYS A 412 20.42 16.87 -4.36
C LYS A 412 20.02 16.51 -2.93
N LYS A 413 19.55 17.49 -2.15
CA LYS A 413 19.03 17.23 -0.81
C LYS A 413 17.83 16.30 -0.84
N TYR A 414 16.90 16.54 -1.77
CA TYR A 414 15.74 15.66 -1.94
C TYR A 414 16.17 14.23 -2.29
N CYS A 415 16.99 14.03 -3.33
CA CYS A 415 17.43 12.70 -3.75
C CYS A 415 18.21 11.97 -2.65
N TYR A 416 19.03 12.71 -1.87
CA TYR A 416 19.70 12.13 -0.69
C TYR A 416 18.69 11.67 0.36
N GLN A 417 17.73 12.54 0.72
CA GLN A 417 16.73 12.25 1.74
C GLN A 417 15.89 11.05 1.30
N HIS A 418 15.33 11.06 0.11
CA HIS A 418 14.52 9.98 -0.45
C HIS A 418 15.27 8.63 -0.42
N LEU A 419 16.51 8.58 -0.90
CA LEU A 419 17.32 7.36 -0.86
C LEU A 419 17.65 6.92 0.57
N ALA A 420 17.99 7.85 1.47
CA ALA A 420 18.30 7.56 2.87
C ALA A 420 17.08 7.04 3.62
N GLU A 421 15.91 7.63 3.38
CA GLU A 421 14.63 7.21 3.96
C GLU A 421 14.20 5.85 3.43
N SER A 422 14.31 5.59 2.12
CA SER A 422 14.01 4.30 1.49
C SER A 422 14.86 3.15 2.08
N ILE A 423 16.15 3.40 2.34
CA ILE A 423 17.01 2.41 3.02
C ILE A 423 16.59 2.25 4.48
N SER A 424 16.37 3.35 5.19
CA SER A 424 16.06 3.36 6.62
C SER A 424 14.65 2.85 6.94
N PHE A 425 13.79 2.77 5.93
CA PHE A 425 12.45 2.20 6.00
C PHE A 425 12.46 0.68 6.16
N LEU A 426 13.41 -0.03 5.52
CA LEU A 426 13.44 -1.50 5.51
C LEU A 426 13.46 -2.14 6.91
N PRO A 427 14.30 -1.70 7.87
CA PRO A 427 14.26 -2.22 9.24
C PRO A 427 12.91 -1.99 9.93
N TYR A 428 12.24 -0.87 9.70
CA TYR A 428 10.92 -0.61 10.24
C TYR A 428 9.85 -1.51 9.61
N GLY A 429 9.89 -1.69 8.30
CA GLY A 429 8.92 -2.54 7.60
C GLY A 429 8.96 -4.00 8.06
N VAL A 430 10.15 -4.53 8.33
CA VAL A 430 10.27 -5.90 8.89
C VAL A 430 9.88 -5.97 10.36
N THR A 431 10.01 -4.88 11.14
CA THR A 431 9.45 -4.78 12.49
C THR A 431 7.94 -4.96 12.47
N VAL A 432 7.25 -4.23 11.58
CA VAL A 432 5.79 -4.33 11.40
C VAL A 432 5.35 -5.75 11.03
N ASP A 433 6.11 -6.43 10.19
CA ASP A 433 5.78 -7.80 9.78
C ASP A 433 5.99 -8.81 10.90
N GLU A 434 7.16 -8.80 11.56
CA GLU A 434 7.45 -9.74 12.66
C GLU A 434 6.49 -9.56 13.83
N PHE A 435 6.11 -8.32 14.13
CA PHE A 435 5.11 -8.03 15.14
C PHE A 435 3.77 -8.74 14.85
N GLN A 436 3.29 -8.70 13.62
CA GLN A 436 2.04 -9.38 13.26
C GLN A 436 2.16 -10.91 13.34
N HIS A 437 3.31 -11.48 12.96
CA HIS A 437 3.57 -12.91 13.17
C HIS A 437 3.50 -13.28 14.66
N TRP A 438 4.12 -12.46 15.53
CA TRP A 438 4.07 -12.67 16.96
C TRP A 438 2.66 -12.57 17.53
N VAL A 439 1.90 -11.53 17.14
CA VAL A 439 0.52 -11.32 17.60
C VAL A 439 -0.38 -12.51 17.26
N TYR A 440 -0.30 -13.03 16.04
CA TYR A 440 -1.15 -14.16 15.65
C TYR A 440 -0.63 -15.53 16.14
N ALA A 441 0.60 -15.59 16.63
CA ALA A 441 1.09 -16.72 17.42
C ALA A 441 0.65 -16.64 18.90
N HIS A 442 0.33 -15.43 19.40
CA HIS A 442 -0.12 -15.16 20.78
C HIS A 442 -1.43 -14.37 20.78
N PRO A 443 -2.53 -14.93 20.22
CA PRO A 443 -3.76 -14.17 20.03
C PRO A 443 -4.46 -13.76 21.32
N GLU A 444 -4.08 -14.37 22.45
CA GLU A 444 -4.56 -14.06 23.81
C GLU A 444 -3.73 -12.98 24.52
N ALA A 445 -2.63 -12.50 23.90
CA ALA A 445 -1.78 -11.49 24.50
C ALA A 445 -2.56 -10.21 24.80
N THR A 446 -2.27 -9.61 25.93
CA THR A 446 -2.80 -8.31 26.35
C THR A 446 -2.23 -7.16 25.52
N PRO A 447 -2.85 -5.98 25.49
CA PRO A 447 -2.26 -4.78 24.88
C PRO A 447 -0.84 -4.50 25.39
N ALA A 448 -0.62 -4.54 26.70
CA ALA A 448 0.69 -4.28 27.29
C ALA A 448 1.78 -5.31 26.86
N GLU A 449 1.41 -6.57 26.66
CA GLU A 449 2.34 -7.58 26.11
C GLU A 449 2.66 -7.31 24.65
N ARG A 450 1.69 -6.82 23.86
CA ARG A 450 1.92 -6.39 22.47
C ARG A 450 2.84 -5.19 22.40
N ASP A 451 2.67 -4.19 23.29
CA ASP A 451 3.53 -3.01 23.36
C ASP A 451 4.98 -3.41 23.74
N ALA A 452 5.13 -4.29 24.72
CA ALA A 452 6.43 -4.81 25.11
C ALA A 452 7.13 -5.56 23.96
N GLU A 453 6.40 -6.38 23.21
CA GLU A 453 6.94 -7.07 22.04
C GLU A 453 7.31 -6.08 20.93
N TRP A 454 6.43 -5.09 20.64
CA TRP A 454 6.77 -4.06 19.67
C TRP A 454 8.08 -3.34 20.03
N HIS A 455 8.23 -2.94 21.29
CA HIS A 455 9.46 -2.31 21.76
C HIS A 455 10.69 -3.24 21.61
N ALA A 456 10.54 -4.53 21.94
CA ALA A 456 11.62 -5.51 21.77
C ALA A 456 12.04 -5.65 20.30
N LEU A 457 11.08 -5.63 19.38
CA LEU A 457 11.33 -5.65 17.93
C LEU A 457 11.98 -4.35 17.44
N GLU A 458 11.60 -3.18 17.96
CA GLU A 458 12.31 -1.93 17.67
C GLU A 458 13.77 -1.97 18.16
N VAL A 459 14.04 -2.55 19.32
CA VAL A 459 15.41 -2.80 19.80
C VAL A 459 16.16 -3.75 18.86
N LYS A 460 15.51 -4.76 18.31
CA LYS A 460 16.10 -5.72 17.36
C LYS A 460 16.46 -5.08 16.02
N TYR A 461 15.54 -4.32 15.41
CA TYR A 461 15.66 -3.84 14.03
C TYR A 461 16.06 -2.37 13.89
N THR A 462 15.67 -1.54 14.86
CA THR A 462 15.90 -0.08 14.83
C THR A 462 16.51 0.45 16.15
N PRO A 463 17.53 -0.23 16.73
CA PRO A 463 18.09 0.15 18.04
C PRO A 463 18.57 1.60 18.08
N TYR A 464 19.05 2.12 16.96
CA TYR A 464 19.51 3.50 16.77
C TYR A 464 18.40 4.55 16.91
N LYS A 465 17.12 4.17 16.77
CA LYS A 465 15.95 5.06 17.01
C LYS A 465 15.52 5.01 18.46
N VAL A 466 15.55 3.84 19.09
CA VAL A 466 15.13 3.64 20.49
C VAL A 466 15.92 4.55 21.44
N ASP A 467 17.20 4.78 21.17
CA ASP A 467 18.02 5.72 21.93
C ASP A 467 17.47 7.15 21.97
N CYS A 468 16.66 7.53 20.96
CA CYS A 468 16.05 8.86 20.84
C CYS A 468 14.67 8.97 21.51
N TYR A 469 14.11 7.89 22.05
CA TYR A 469 12.74 7.89 22.62
C TYR A 469 12.66 8.46 24.05
N LYS A 470 13.79 8.83 24.63
CA LYS A 470 13.86 9.44 25.97
C LYS A 470 13.00 10.70 26.03
N GLY A 471 12.11 10.76 27.02
CA GLY A 471 11.20 11.90 27.18
C GLY A 471 9.87 11.77 26.39
N CYS A 472 9.70 10.75 25.56
CA CYS A 472 8.43 10.45 24.89
C CYS A 472 7.91 9.09 25.38
N THR A 473 7.04 9.10 26.39
CA THR A 473 6.46 7.89 27.01
C THR A 473 5.79 7.01 25.97
N TYR A 474 4.95 7.57 25.10
CA TYR A 474 4.25 6.86 24.03
C TYR A 474 5.20 6.00 23.17
N MET A 475 6.35 6.55 22.78
CA MET A 475 7.34 5.82 21.99
C MET A 475 8.16 4.83 22.82
N ALA A 476 8.55 5.22 24.03
CA ALA A 476 9.37 4.39 24.93
C ALA A 476 8.61 3.16 25.45
N GLU A 477 7.29 3.23 25.56
CA GLU A 477 6.43 2.13 25.98
C GLU A 477 5.98 1.24 24.81
N GLY A 478 6.38 1.55 23.56
CA GLY A 478 6.12 0.70 22.40
C GLY A 478 4.78 0.90 21.72
N HIS A 479 4.14 2.06 21.85
CA HIS A 479 2.80 2.32 21.31
C HIS A 479 2.80 2.73 19.82
N ARG A 480 3.96 2.83 19.17
CA ARG A 480 4.06 3.32 17.78
C ARG A 480 3.18 2.54 16.79
N TRP A 481 3.01 1.23 16.97
CA TRP A 481 2.23 0.39 16.08
C TRP A 481 0.75 0.78 15.97
N LEU A 482 0.21 1.46 16.98
CA LEU A 482 -1.19 1.87 17.04
C LEU A 482 -1.59 2.84 15.91
N THR A 483 -0.64 3.56 15.35
CA THR A 483 -0.86 4.46 14.20
C THR A 483 -0.47 3.86 12.85
N GLN A 484 -0.08 2.57 12.82
CA GLN A 484 0.23 1.87 11.58
C GLN A 484 -1.04 1.23 11.00
N ALA A 485 -1.74 1.95 10.12
CA ALA A 485 -3.04 1.54 9.57
C ALA A 485 -3.05 0.10 9.00
N HIS A 486 -1.98 -0.31 8.34
CA HIS A 486 -1.86 -1.64 7.72
C HIS A 486 -2.03 -2.79 8.72
N ILE A 487 -1.59 -2.63 9.98
CA ILE A 487 -1.78 -3.64 11.03
C ILE A 487 -3.28 -3.88 11.31
N PHE A 488 -4.07 -2.80 11.26
CA PHE A 488 -5.51 -2.83 11.52
C PHE A 488 -6.32 -3.22 10.29
N GLU A 489 -6.00 -2.67 9.13
CA GLU A 489 -6.84 -2.73 7.93
C GLU A 489 -6.40 -3.83 6.96
N ASN A 490 -5.08 -4.07 6.81
CA ASN A 490 -4.50 -4.97 5.83
C ASN A 490 -3.37 -5.82 6.44
N PRO A 491 -3.69 -6.78 7.32
CA PRO A 491 -2.68 -7.57 8.04
C PRO A 491 -1.78 -8.33 7.08
N PHE A 492 -0.48 -8.34 7.42
CA PHE A 492 0.62 -8.89 6.63
C PHE A 492 0.98 -8.15 5.34
N TYR A 493 0.29 -7.06 4.97
CA TYR A 493 0.61 -6.34 3.75
C TYR A 493 1.97 -5.61 3.81
N TYR A 494 2.33 -5.07 4.98
CA TYR A 494 3.43 -4.10 5.09
C TYR A 494 4.81 -4.62 4.66
N ILE A 495 5.05 -5.93 4.75
CA ILE A 495 6.29 -6.56 4.26
C ILE A 495 6.46 -6.40 2.74
N ASP A 496 5.36 -6.29 2.01
CA ASP A 496 5.34 -6.20 0.55
C ASP A 496 6.10 -4.97 0.06
N TYR A 497 5.97 -3.84 0.78
CA TYR A 497 6.77 -2.63 0.53
C TYR A 497 8.27 -2.89 0.66
N THR A 498 8.70 -3.69 1.64
CA THR A 498 10.13 -3.95 1.83
C THR A 498 10.69 -4.88 0.76
N LEU A 499 9.93 -5.88 0.36
CA LEU A 499 10.29 -6.79 -0.74
C LEU A 499 10.41 -6.01 -2.04
N ALA A 500 9.43 -5.16 -2.32
CA ALA A 500 9.40 -4.30 -3.49
C ALA A 500 10.52 -3.26 -3.49
N GLN A 501 10.83 -2.67 -2.33
CA GLN A 501 11.91 -1.68 -2.21
C GLN A 501 13.28 -2.26 -2.61
N VAL A 502 13.55 -3.52 -2.23
CA VAL A 502 14.78 -4.19 -2.68
C VAL A 502 14.80 -4.35 -4.19
N MET A 503 13.65 -4.64 -4.82
CA MET A 503 13.54 -4.73 -6.28
C MET A 503 13.64 -3.36 -6.95
N ALA A 504 13.07 -2.31 -6.36
CA ALA A 504 13.22 -0.94 -6.84
C ALA A 504 14.68 -0.49 -6.80
N PHE A 505 15.45 -0.89 -5.78
CA PHE A 505 16.90 -0.64 -5.75
C PHE A 505 17.66 -1.40 -6.86
N GLU A 506 17.22 -2.59 -7.27
CA GLU A 506 17.80 -3.25 -8.45
C GLU A 506 17.53 -2.44 -9.73
N PHE A 507 16.31 -1.90 -9.90
CA PHE A 507 15.98 -1.00 -11.01
C PHE A 507 16.83 0.27 -10.95
N PHE A 508 16.92 0.93 -9.80
CA PHE A 508 17.73 2.13 -9.62
C PHE A 508 19.21 1.91 -9.94
N ASN A 509 19.78 0.81 -9.45
CA ASN A 509 21.16 0.44 -9.78
C ASN A 509 21.37 0.15 -11.27
N LEU A 510 20.37 -0.39 -11.96
CA LEU A 510 20.39 -0.62 -13.41
C LEU A 510 20.23 0.69 -14.17
N ASP A 511 19.32 1.55 -13.73
CA ASP A 511 19.01 2.85 -14.32
C ASP A 511 20.24 3.78 -14.36
N ARG A 512 20.93 3.89 -13.25
CA ARG A 512 22.20 4.65 -13.15
C ARG A 512 23.32 4.14 -14.08
N LYS A 513 23.24 2.88 -14.53
CA LYS A 513 24.19 2.30 -15.49
C LYS A 513 23.71 2.44 -16.93
N ASN A 514 22.43 2.26 -17.15
CA ASN A 514 21.82 2.26 -18.48
C ASN A 514 20.30 2.46 -18.36
N HIS A 515 19.88 3.72 -18.43
CA HIS A 515 18.49 4.15 -18.35
C HIS A 515 17.59 3.42 -19.38
N ALA A 516 17.97 3.40 -20.65
CA ALA A 516 17.17 2.78 -21.70
C ALA A 516 16.90 1.28 -21.43
N LYS A 517 17.88 0.57 -20.87
CA LYS A 517 17.73 -0.85 -20.48
C LYS A 517 16.82 -1.00 -19.27
N ALA A 518 16.98 -0.15 -18.26
CA ALA A 518 16.14 -0.17 -17.05
C ALA A 518 14.68 0.15 -17.39
N TRP A 519 14.44 1.21 -18.14
CA TRP A 519 13.11 1.62 -18.59
C TRP A 519 12.42 0.55 -19.44
N LYS A 520 13.11 0.00 -20.42
CA LYS A 520 12.58 -1.10 -21.24
C LYS A 520 12.15 -2.31 -20.39
N ARG A 521 12.93 -2.63 -19.36
CA ARG A 521 12.64 -3.71 -18.43
C ARG A 521 11.43 -3.40 -17.56
N TYR A 522 11.36 -2.18 -17.00
CA TYR A 522 10.22 -1.69 -16.23
C TYR A 522 8.92 -1.72 -17.05
N LEU A 523 8.93 -1.24 -18.29
CA LEU A 523 7.78 -1.35 -19.21
C LEU A 523 7.35 -2.79 -19.45
N LYS A 524 8.29 -3.73 -19.51
CA LYS A 524 7.98 -5.16 -19.64
C LYS A 524 7.28 -5.66 -18.39
N LEU A 525 7.77 -5.29 -17.20
CA LEU A 525 7.18 -5.66 -15.90
C LEU A 525 5.72 -5.17 -15.83
N CYS A 526 5.47 -3.88 -16.04
CA CYS A 526 4.12 -3.30 -16.06
C CYS A 526 3.16 -4.03 -17.02
N LYS A 527 3.63 -4.39 -18.23
CA LYS A 527 2.83 -5.10 -19.25
C LYS A 527 2.53 -6.56 -18.88
N MET A 528 3.33 -7.17 -18.01
CA MET A 528 3.04 -8.52 -17.53
C MET A 528 1.81 -8.56 -16.63
N GLY A 529 1.52 -7.47 -15.89
CA GLY A 529 0.42 -7.43 -14.92
C GLY A 529 0.54 -8.58 -13.93
N GLY A 530 -0.58 -9.14 -13.50
CA GLY A 530 -0.70 -10.26 -12.56
C GLY A 530 -0.70 -11.65 -13.19
N LYS A 531 -0.02 -11.86 -14.32
CA LYS A 531 0.02 -13.17 -14.98
C LYS A 531 0.84 -14.22 -14.25
N TYR A 532 1.61 -13.82 -13.27
CA TYR A 532 2.51 -14.69 -12.51
C TYR A 532 2.53 -14.28 -11.04
N PRO A 533 2.73 -15.22 -10.11
CA PRO A 533 2.99 -14.87 -8.71
C PRO A 533 4.36 -14.19 -8.56
N PHE A 534 4.57 -13.52 -7.44
CA PHE A 534 5.67 -12.58 -7.19
C PHE A 534 7.07 -13.11 -7.53
N VAL A 535 7.49 -14.20 -6.91
CA VAL A 535 8.85 -14.75 -7.13
C VAL A 535 9.04 -15.15 -8.58
N THR A 536 8.00 -15.74 -9.19
CA THR A 536 8.01 -16.12 -10.61
C THR A 536 8.05 -14.89 -11.51
N LEU A 537 7.30 -13.82 -11.20
CA LEU A 537 7.29 -12.55 -11.94
C LEU A 537 8.68 -11.91 -11.95
N VAL A 538 9.28 -11.78 -10.76
CA VAL A 538 10.63 -11.22 -10.56
C VAL A 538 11.67 -11.99 -11.40
N LYS A 539 11.65 -13.32 -11.34
CA LYS A 539 12.56 -14.18 -12.15
C LYS A 539 12.33 -14.04 -13.66
N LYS A 540 11.06 -13.95 -14.11
CA LYS A 540 10.73 -13.74 -15.54
C LYS A 540 11.13 -12.36 -16.04
N ASP A 541 11.13 -11.38 -15.19
CA ASP A 541 11.71 -10.09 -15.51
C ASP A 541 13.25 -10.13 -15.55
N GLY A 542 13.87 -11.16 -15.02
CA GLY A 542 15.32 -11.38 -14.98
C GLY A 542 15.98 -10.76 -13.76
N MET A 543 15.22 -10.40 -12.73
CA MET A 543 15.71 -10.03 -11.40
C MET A 543 15.95 -11.27 -10.53
N LYS A 544 16.65 -11.09 -9.44
CA LYS A 544 16.80 -12.12 -8.41
C LYS A 544 15.73 -11.92 -7.35
N SER A 545 15.27 -13.01 -6.77
CA SER A 545 14.30 -12.94 -5.68
C SER A 545 14.91 -12.28 -4.44
N PRO A 546 14.20 -11.38 -3.74
CA PRO A 546 14.68 -10.80 -2.48
C PRO A 546 14.87 -11.85 -1.38
N PHE A 547 14.25 -13.02 -1.53
CA PHE A 547 14.44 -14.17 -0.62
C PHE A 547 15.75 -14.93 -0.85
N ASP A 548 16.41 -14.75 -2.02
CA ASP A 548 17.66 -15.42 -2.30
C ASP A 548 18.79 -14.85 -1.42
N PRO A 549 19.65 -15.71 -0.82
CA PRO A 549 20.72 -15.23 0.05
C PRO A 549 21.66 -14.21 -0.60
N GLY A 550 21.90 -13.10 0.09
CA GLY A 550 22.80 -12.01 -0.34
C GLY A 550 22.25 -11.10 -1.44
N VAL A 551 20.98 -11.24 -1.83
CA VAL A 551 20.35 -10.32 -2.81
C VAL A 551 20.16 -8.94 -2.18
N VAL A 552 19.67 -8.87 -0.94
CA VAL A 552 19.54 -7.61 -0.18
C VAL A 552 20.87 -6.86 -0.15
N LYS A 553 21.96 -7.52 0.20
CA LYS A 553 23.30 -6.93 0.20
C LYS A 553 23.69 -6.35 -1.15
N LYS A 554 23.46 -7.11 -2.23
CA LYS A 554 23.82 -6.68 -3.60
C LYS A 554 23.00 -5.49 -4.09
N ALA A 555 21.74 -5.40 -3.69
CA ALA A 555 20.88 -4.28 -4.01
C ALA A 555 21.34 -2.99 -3.29
N ILE A 556 21.74 -3.09 -2.01
CA ILE A 556 21.99 -1.95 -1.13
C ILE A 556 23.44 -1.44 -1.17
N HIS A 557 24.45 -2.32 -1.31
CA HIS A 557 25.86 -1.88 -1.28
C HIS A 557 26.21 -0.78 -2.28
N PRO A 558 25.73 -0.80 -3.55
CA PRO A 558 25.98 0.30 -4.49
C PRO A 558 25.43 1.65 -4.02
N LEU A 559 24.32 1.65 -3.28
CA LEU A 559 23.63 2.85 -2.81
C LEU A 559 24.46 3.65 -1.81
N ILE A 560 25.37 3.01 -1.08
CA ILE A 560 26.31 3.68 -0.16
C ILE A 560 27.20 4.67 -0.93
N LYS A 561 27.63 4.30 -2.14
CA LYS A 561 28.42 5.21 -2.99
C LYS A 561 27.55 6.35 -3.52
N VAL A 562 26.29 6.07 -3.83
CA VAL A 562 25.34 7.09 -4.29
C VAL A 562 25.07 8.11 -3.18
N LEU A 563 24.75 7.67 -1.96
CA LEU A 563 24.58 8.57 -0.81
C LEU A 563 25.80 9.49 -0.60
N LYS A 564 27.01 8.93 -0.69
CA LYS A 564 28.25 9.71 -0.56
C LYS A 564 28.48 10.69 -1.70
N SER A 565 27.94 10.41 -2.90
CA SER A 565 28.15 11.28 -4.08
C SER A 565 27.35 12.58 -4.06
N TYR A 566 26.39 12.69 -3.16
CA TYR A 566 25.63 13.93 -3.00
C TYR A 566 26.42 15.03 -2.27
N GLU A 567 27.53 14.70 -1.57
CA GLU A 567 28.43 15.67 -0.92
C GLU A 567 27.70 16.66 0.00
N LEU A 568 26.83 16.16 0.88
CA LEU A 568 26.00 16.95 1.78
C LEU A 568 26.50 16.91 3.25
N ASP A 569 27.82 17.04 3.44
CA ASP A 569 28.46 17.03 4.77
C ASP A 569 28.36 18.37 5.51
#